data_8f6ef01829655c46b9f8a1a3b201b1c0
#
_entry.id   8f6ef01829655c46b9f8a1a3b201b1c0
#
_cell.length_a   1.000
_cell.length_b   1.000
_cell.length_c   1.000
_cell.angle_alpha   90.00
_cell.angle_beta   90.00
_cell.angle_gamma   90.00
#
_symmetry.space_group_name_H-M   'P 1'
#
loop_
_entity.id
_entity.type
_entity.pdbx_description
1 polymer ?
#
loop_
_entity_poly.entity_id
_entity_poly.type
_entity_poly.pdbx_seq_one_letter_code
_entity_poly.pdbx_strand_id
1 'polypeptide(L)'
;MVSPADLTLLIGFLASAGVAAAFTWVHVRLSGRLAHFAPADDFHEARVALSGGVGIWLAFLLVMVFARVGTATTWLIVGSSVAMVGVGLWDDLRPLRPQHKLLLQLIVSTGAVAAGLRFDMPGLEVLGVPLSILWLIGMANAFNLIDNMDGLAAGIAALSAIFLGVQAWTLGSLSLAACVVAFAGAYAGFLPFNFKPARIFMGDCGAMGAGYFLGAVSIAGSWRDMSNLLLVVVIPVLILVVPIFNMLFVIVTRRLSGVRVSGGRADHINYRLVAHGLSERRSVVLIYALSAGCGVLALAYNRLGSMMLVALASIVTIAFLYFGVFLYQASVRKFYADFSVEQDAPVDLTKLPFAQYWWRLFQVLTDVILVSSGYFVAYWIRFEGVLPAAQERNFILTLPYLIVIKTAVFSGFGLYGSYWRYVGVRDLLKIVQAVGLSAAAFAAGVVLIRPEFFSRSVFVVDAIVTLMLIGGSRVLLRMLREFILVSRSGDSLIRTIIVGAGDSGELMLRIARQYDQLRLNVVGFVDDDPNKGKVTIYGVRVLGPTDALSRICREQRPELAIIAIPSAPGARIGEIAAICRDADVACKIMSFQLSDVDAGAPPRDVEYRAGVLLAPRGPSD
;
A
#
# COMPACT_ATOMS: atom_id res chain seq x y z
N MET A 1 -28.81 -27.88 4.96
CA MET A 1 -29.73 -27.69 3.80
C MET A 1 -29.63 -26.23 3.35
N VAL A 2 -29.46 -25.99 2.05
CA VAL A 2 -29.43 -24.63 1.48
C VAL A 2 -30.84 -24.06 1.58
N SER A 3 -31.00 -22.86 2.13
CA SER A 3 -32.31 -22.23 2.23
C SER A 3 -32.82 -21.77 0.85
N PRO A 4 -34.14 -21.62 0.64
CA PRO A 4 -34.67 -21.06 -0.61
C PRO A 4 -34.11 -19.66 -0.91
N ALA A 5 -33.80 -18.89 0.13
CA ALA A 5 -33.19 -17.56 0.00
C ALA A 5 -31.75 -17.66 -0.53
N ASP A 6 -30.94 -18.59 -0.02
CA ASP A 6 -29.57 -18.82 -0.48
C ASP A 6 -29.54 -19.22 -1.96
N LEU A 7 -30.50 -20.08 -2.36
CA LEU A 7 -30.64 -20.52 -3.75
C LEU A 7 -31.00 -19.33 -4.67
N THR A 8 -31.88 -18.45 -4.21
CA THR A 8 -32.26 -17.24 -4.97
C THR A 8 -31.06 -16.30 -5.18
N LEU A 9 -30.23 -16.11 -4.16
CA LEU A 9 -29.02 -15.30 -4.26
C LEU A 9 -28.02 -15.93 -5.25
N LEU A 10 -27.79 -17.23 -5.17
CA LEU A 10 -26.90 -17.95 -6.06
C LEU A 10 -27.37 -17.90 -7.52
N ILE A 11 -28.67 -18.10 -7.76
CA ILE A 11 -29.26 -17.99 -9.11
C ILE A 11 -29.09 -16.56 -9.64
N GLY A 12 -29.36 -15.54 -8.83
CA GLY A 12 -29.18 -14.13 -9.21
C GLY A 12 -27.74 -13.81 -9.60
N PHE A 13 -26.77 -14.31 -8.84
CA PHE A 13 -25.35 -14.17 -9.16
C PHE A 13 -25.00 -14.84 -10.50
N LEU A 14 -25.34 -16.11 -10.66
CA LEU A 14 -24.99 -16.90 -11.84
C LEU A 14 -25.69 -16.36 -13.11
N ALA A 15 -26.96 -15.96 -13.00
CA ALA A 15 -27.72 -15.36 -14.10
C ALA A 15 -27.03 -14.05 -14.54
N SER A 16 -26.73 -13.17 -13.60
CA SER A 16 -26.08 -11.90 -13.91
C SER A 16 -24.67 -12.09 -14.50
N ALA A 17 -23.90 -13.03 -13.96
CA ALA A 17 -22.58 -13.37 -14.50
C ALA A 17 -22.66 -13.94 -15.93
N GLY A 18 -23.61 -14.85 -16.16
CA GLY A 18 -23.82 -15.44 -17.49
C GLY A 18 -24.26 -14.41 -18.53
N VAL A 19 -25.21 -13.55 -18.18
CA VAL A 19 -25.69 -12.47 -19.07
C VAL A 19 -24.56 -11.47 -19.34
N ALA A 20 -23.83 -11.03 -18.33
CA ALA A 20 -22.69 -10.11 -18.50
C ALA A 20 -21.58 -10.72 -19.37
N ALA A 21 -21.24 -11.99 -19.15
CA ALA A 21 -20.28 -12.71 -19.98
C ALA A 21 -20.74 -12.80 -21.44
N ALA A 22 -22.02 -13.11 -21.68
CA ALA A 22 -22.60 -13.19 -23.02
C ALA A 22 -22.58 -11.82 -23.74
N PHE A 23 -23.01 -10.74 -23.06
CA PHE A 23 -22.94 -9.39 -23.62
C PHE A 23 -21.51 -8.98 -23.93
N THR A 24 -20.59 -9.24 -23.02
CA THR A 24 -19.17 -8.90 -23.19
C THR A 24 -18.57 -9.70 -24.36
N TRP A 25 -18.86 -10.99 -24.46
CA TRP A 25 -18.39 -11.83 -25.56
C TRP A 25 -18.89 -11.36 -26.93
N VAL A 26 -20.21 -11.05 -27.05
CA VAL A 26 -20.80 -10.49 -28.25
C VAL A 26 -20.12 -9.16 -28.58
N HIS A 27 -19.95 -8.30 -27.59
CA HIS A 27 -19.35 -6.99 -27.76
C HIS A 27 -17.90 -7.09 -28.26
N VAL A 28 -17.08 -7.95 -27.67
CA VAL A 28 -15.68 -8.20 -28.11
C VAL A 28 -15.65 -8.71 -29.56
N ARG A 29 -16.60 -9.54 -29.97
CA ARG A 29 -16.68 -10.01 -31.37
C ARG A 29 -17.15 -8.95 -32.37
N LEU A 30 -18.04 -8.06 -31.94
CA LEU A 30 -18.58 -6.99 -32.78
C LEU A 30 -17.70 -5.73 -32.74
N SER A 31 -16.82 -5.59 -31.76
CA SER A 31 -16.00 -4.39 -31.55
C SER A 31 -15.12 -4.05 -32.76
N GLY A 32 -14.71 -5.03 -33.55
CA GLY A 32 -14.01 -4.78 -34.82
C GLY A 32 -14.84 -4.02 -35.88
N ARG A 33 -16.15 -3.90 -35.69
CA ARG A 33 -17.08 -3.24 -36.63
C ARG A 33 -17.78 -1.98 -36.09
N LEU A 34 -17.89 -1.83 -34.77
CA LEU A 34 -18.76 -0.84 -34.11
C LEU A 34 -18.05 0.05 -33.09
N ALA A 35 -16.74 -0.08 -32.89
CA ALA A 35 -16.13 0.45 -31.69
C ALA A 35 -15.67 1.89 -31.78
N HIS A 36 -16.05 2.69 -30.78
CA HIS A 36 -15.19 3.74 -30.25
C HIS A 36 -14.04 3.06 -29.53
N PHE A 37 -12.90 2.99 -30.20
CA PHE A 37 -11.68 2.38 -29.64
C PHE A 37 -10.99 3.37 -28.71
N ALA A 38 -10.46 2.88 -27.60
CA ALA A 38 -9.49 3.65 -26.84
C ALA A 38 -8.34 4.07 -27.78
N PRO A 39 -7.81 5.28 -27.64
CA PRO A 39 -6.57 5.64 -28.30
C PRO A 39 -5.53 4.58 -27.92
N ALA A 40 -4.63 4.24 -28.86
CA ALA A 40 -3.50 3.36 -28.58
C ALA A 40 -2.71 3.96 -27.40
N ASP A 41 -2.59 3.18 -26.35
CA ASP A 41 -1.90 3.57 -25.12
C ASP A 41 -0.53 2.90 -25.16
N ASP A 42 0.51 3.52 -24.58
CA ASP A 42 1.89 2.99 -24.56
C ASP A 42 2.01 1.57 -23.95
N PHE A 43 0.94 1.08 -23.30
CA PHE A 43 0.86 -0.23 -22.66
C PHE A 43 0.10 -1.30 -23.45
N HIS A 44 -0.62 -0.91 -24.52
CA HIS A 44 -1.42 -1.84 -25.32
C HIS A 44 -1.09 -1.67 -26.81
N GLU A 45 -0.48 -2.68 -27.41
CA GLU A 45 -0.19 -2.73 -28.85
C GLU A 45 -1.46 -2.75 -29.72
N ALA A 46 -2.61 -3.12 -29.13
CA ALA A 46 -3.90 -3.21 -29.82
C ALA A 46 -4.92 -2.21 -29.24
N ARG A 47 -5.74 -1.63 -30.13
CA ARG A 47 -6.88 -0.80 -29.70
C ARG A 47 -7.92 -1.65 -29.01
N VAL A 48 -8.25 -1.34 -27.75
CA VAL A 48 -9.20 -2.08 -26.91
C VAL A 48 -10.49 -1.26 -26.75
N ALA A 49 -11.65 -1.91 -26.85
CA ALA A 49 -12.96 -1.22 -26.77
C ALA A 49 -13.25 -0.70 -25.34
N LEU A 50 -13.74 0.53 -25.24
CA LEU A 50 -14.00 1.25 -23.97
C LEU A 50 -15.43 1.09 -23.42
N SER A 51 -16.26 0.23 -24.01
CA SER A 51 -17.72 0.18 -23.74
C SER A 51 -18.16 -1.01 -22.89
N GLY A 52 -17.22 -1.67 -22.18
CA GLY A 52 -17.54 -2.82 -21.32
C GLY A 52 -18.50 -2.50 -20.19
N GLY A 53 -18.41 -1.30 -19.61
CA GLY A 53 -19.29 -0.85 -18.54
C GLY A 53 -20.76 -0.84 -18.93
N VAL A 54 -21.10 -0.46 -20.16
CA VAL A 54 -22.48 -0.49 -20.66
C VAL A 54 -23.02 -1.93 -20.63
N GLY A 55 -22.23 -2.91 -21.08
CA GLY A 55 -22.63 -4.33 -21.06
C GLY A 55 -22.86 -4.86 -19.65
N ILE A 56 -21.97 -4.49 -18.71
CA ILE A 56 -22.09 -4.85 -17.28
C ILE A 56 -23.42 -4.32 -16.71
N TRP A 57 -23.70 -3.03 -16.90
CA TRP A 57 -24.89 -2.38 -16.34
C TRP A 57 -26.17 -2.86 -16.98
N LEU A 58 -26.19 -3.11 -18.30
CA LEU A 58 -27.34 -3.71 -18.97
C LEU A 58 -27.62 -5.12 -18.45
N ALA A 59 -26.61 -5.95 -18.27
CA ALA A 59 -26.77 -7.29 -17.71
C ALA A 59 -27.32 -7.25 -16.28
N PHE A 60 -26.78 -6.40 -15.43
CA PHE A 60 -27.26 -6.19 -14.07
C PHE A 60 -28.74 -5.73 -14.05
N LEU A 61 -29.07 -4.69 -14.80
CA LEU A 61 -30.44 -4.15 -14.87
C LEU A 61 -31.43 -5.18 -15.39
N LEU A 62 -31.06 -5.95 -16.41
CA LEU A 62 -31.91 -7.00 -16.98
C LEU A 62 -32.27 -8.01 -15.87
N VAL A 63 -31.29 -8.49 -15.13
CA VAL A 63 -31.54 -9.46 -14.04
C VAL A 63 -32.38 -8.85 -12.93
N MET A 64 -32.15 -7.59 -12.53
CA MET A 64 -32.96 -6.89 -11.53
C MET A 64 -34.44 -6.77 -11.94
N VAL A 65 -34.71 -6.41 -13.20
CA VAL A 65 -36.08 -6.27 -13.70
C VAL A 65 -36.79 -7.62 -13.77
N PHE A 66 -36.11 -8.65 -14.30
CA PHE A 66 -36.72 -10.00 -14.43
C PHE A 66 -36.94 -10.68 -13.08
N ALA A 67 -36.00 -10.53 -12.14
CA ALA A 67 -36.13 -11.10 -10.80
C ALA A 67 -37.19 -10.38 -9.96
N ARG A 68 -37.67 -9.21 -10.39
CA ARG A 68 -38.62 -8.36 -9.64
C ARG A 68 -38.23 -8.13 -8.19
N VAL A 69 -36.94 -8.12 -7.92
CA VAL A 69 -36.37 -7.91 -6.60
C VAL A 69 -36.09 -6.42 -6.41
N GLY A 70 -36.63 -5.83 -5.35
CA GLY A 70 -36.30 -4.46 -5.00
C GLY A 70 -37.35 -3.78 -4.14
N THR A 71 -36.87 -3.11 -3.10
CA THR A 71 -37.63 -2.10 -2.33
C THR A 71 -37.48 -0.72 -2.99
N ALA A 72 -38.24 0.27 -2.55
CA ALA A 72 -38.08 1.66 -3.01
C ALA A 72 -36.62 2.15 -2.82
N THR A 73 -35.99 1.81 -1.70
CA THR A 73 -34.58 2.13 -1.43
C THR A 73 -33.63 1.44 -2.42
N THR A 74 -33.87 0.17 -2.74
CA THR A 74 -33.05 -0.57 -3.72
C THR A 74 -33.13 0.08 -5.10
N TRP A 75 -34.34 0.47 -5.53
CA TRP A 75 -34.52 1.15 -6.81
C TRP A 75 -33.98 2.57 -6.84
N LEU A 76 -33.97 3.27 -5.70
CA LEU A 76 -33.28 4.56 -5.56
C LEU A 76 -31.76 4.41 -5.75
N ILE A 77 -31.16 3.39 -5.15
CA ILE A 77 -29.73 3.07 -5.34
C ILE A 77 -29.44 2.77 -6.81
N VAL A 78 -30.19 1.88 -7.41
CA VAL A 78 -30.02 1.48 -8.83
C VAL A 78 -30.21 2.69 -9.75
N GLY A 79 -31.27 3.47 -9.58
CA GLY A 79 -31.59 4.62 -10.43
C GLY A 79 -30.55 5.72 -10.36
N SER A 80 -30.10 6.07 -9.14
CA SER A 80 -29.03 7.06 -8.95
C SER A 80 -27.68 6.56 -9.49
N SER A 81 -27.40 5.27 -9.38
CA SER A 81 -26.19 4.67 -9.96
C SER A 81 -26.23 4.67 -11.49
N VAL A 82 -27.38 4.40 -12.10
CA VAL A 82 -27.55 4.50 -13.56
C VAL A 82 -27.34 5.94 -14.04
N ALA A 83 -27.82 6.93 -13.29
CA ALA A 83 -27.51 8.33 -13.58
C ALA A 83 -26.00 8.61 -13.55
N MET A 84 -25.28 8.05 -12.57
CA MET A 84 -23.81 8.15 -12.49
C MET A 84 -23.12 7.42 -13.65
N VAL A 85 -23.61 6.24 -14.06
CA VAL A 85 -23.16 5.54 -15.28
C VAL A 85 -23.32 6.44 -16.50
N GLY A 86 -24.45 7.16 -16.60
CA GLY A 86 -24.69 8.14 -17.66
C GLY A 86 -23.65 9.26 -17.69
N VAL A 87 -23.22 9.76 -16.52
CA VAL A 87 -22.12 10.74 -16.41
C VAL A 87 -20.81 10.14 -16.90
N GLY A 88 -20.47 8.91 -16.48
CA GLY A 88 -19.27 8.20 -16.94
C GLY A 88 -19.29 7.92 -18.43
N LEU A 89 -20.44 7.49 -18.98
CA LEU A 89 -20.60 7.25 -20.41
C LEU A 89 -20.43 8.54 -21.23
N TRP A 90 -20.92 9.67 -20.71
CA TRP A 90 -20.68 10.96 -21.35
C TRP A 90 -19.19 11.29 -21.39
N ASP A 91 -18.47 11.04 -20.29
CA ASP A 91 -17.02 11.26 -20.22
C ASP A 91 -16.24 10.33 -21.18
N ASP A 92 -16.63 9.05 -21.26
CA ASP A 92 -16.06 8.08 -22.21
C ASP A 92 -16.26 8.51 -23.68
N LEU A 93 -17.42 9.09 -24.02
CA LEU A 93 -17.74 9.53 -25.38
C LEU A 93 -17.15 10.92 -25.71
N ARG A 94 -17.13 11.81 -24.75
CA ARG A 94 -16.62 13.20 -24.87
C ARG A 94 -15.95 13.61 -23.57
N PRO A 95 -14.61 13.58 -23.52
CA PRO A 95 -13.85 13.88 -22.29
C PRO A 95 -14.31 15.20 -21.64
N LEU A 96 -14.78 15.11 -20.41
CA LEU A 96 -15.28 16.24 -19.64
C LEU A 96 -14.11 16.92 -18.90
N ARG A 97 -14.20 18.24 -18.78
CA ARG A 97 -13.28 18.94 -17.85
C ARG A 97 -13.56 18.47 -16.43
N PRO A 98 -12.53 18.29 -15.57
CA PRO A 98 -12.69 17.79 -14.21
C PRO A 98 -13.77 18.52 -13.39
N GLN A 99 -13.90 19.83 -13.60
CA GLN A 99 -14.91 20.66 -12.93
C GLN A 99 -16.35 20.30 -13.34
N HIS A 100 -16.60 20.04 -14.61
CA HIS A 100 -17.93 19.64 -15.11
C HIS A 100 -18.27 18.22 -14.66
N LYS A 101 -17.29 17.30 -14.68
CA LYS A 101 -17.45 15.94 -14.15
C LYS A 101 -17.85 15.97 -12.68
N LEU A 102 -17.12 16.75 -11.87
CA LEU A 102 -17.45 16.90 -10.45
C LEU A 102 -18.83 17.55 -10.20
N LEU A 103 -19.20 18.54 -11.00
CA LEU A 103 -20.53 19.18 -10.90
C LEU A 103 -21.67 18.18 -11.18
N LEU A 104 -21.54 17.36 -12.23
CA LEU A 104 -22.54 16.33 -12.54
C LEU A 104 -22.63 15.27 -11.44
N GLN A 105 -21.50 14.82 -10.91
CA GLN A 105 -21.44 13.92 -9.74
C GLN A 105 -22.13 14.54 -8.52
N LEU A 106 -21.93 15.84 -8.27
CA LEU A 106 -22.57 16.56 -7.18
C LEU A 106 -24.09 16.63 -7.36
N ILE A 107 -24.58 16.90 -8.57
CA ILE A 107 -26.03 16.94 -8.87
C ILE A 107 -26.66 15.58 -8.62
N VAL A 108 -26.09 14.50 -9.17
CA VAL A 108 -26.61 13.12 -8.99
C VAL A 108 -26.61 12.74 -7.51
N SER A 109 -25.50 13.00 -6.79
CA SER A 109 -25.37 12.64 -5.38
C SER A 109 -26.32 13.45 -4.49
N THR A 110 -26.48 14.74 -4.75
CA THR A 110 -27.41 15.59 -4.00
C THR A 110 -28.85 15.14 -4.23
N GLY A 111 -29.23 14.80 -5.47
CA GLY A 111 -30.55 14.25 -5.78
C GLY A 111 -30.85 12.95 -5.04
N ALA A 112 -29.90 12.02 -4.98
CA ALA A 112 -30.05 10.77 -4.24
C ALA A 112 -30.17 10.99 -2.72
N VAL A 113 -29.35 11.89 -2.17
CA VAL A 113 -29.39 12.25 -0.74
C VAL A 113 -30.69 12.95 -0.37
N ALA A 114 -31.20 13.84 -1.21
CA ALA A 114 -32.49 14.49 -1.04
C ALA A 114 -33.66 13.49 -1.10
N ALA A 115 -33.53 12.43 -1.92
CA ALA A 115 -34.50 11.33 -1.99
C ALA A 115 -34.39 10.33 -0.79
N GLY A 116 -33.49 10.56 0.15
CA GLY A 116 -33.37 9.79 1.39
C GLY A 116 -32.17 8.85 1.49
N LEU A 117 -31.27 8.81 0.50
CA LEU A 117 -30.04 8.02 0.55
C LEU A 117 -28.95 8.75 1.33
N ARG A 118 -29.04 8.73 2.64
CA ARG A 118 -28.11 9.45 3.52
C ARG A 118 -27.71 8.62 4.74
N PHE A 119 -26.53 8.91 5.27
CA PHE A 119 -26.13 8.40 6.60
C PHE A 119 -27.07 8.93 7.67
N ASP A 120 -27.62 8.02 8.44
CA ASP A 120 -28.40 8.36 9.63
C ASP A 120 -27.43 8.44 10.82
N MET A 121 -27.26 9.66 11.34
CA MET A 121 -26.27 9.96 12.39
C MET A 121 -26.99 10.59 13.57
N PRO A 122 -27.54 9.78 14.51
CA PRO A 122 -28.25 10.31 15.68
C PRO A 122 -27.40 11.31 16.47
N GLY A 123 -27.95 12.52 16.69
CA GLY A 123 -27.25 13.61 17.35
C GLY A 123 -26.29 14.43 16.47
N LEU A 124 -26.08 14.01 15.22
CA LEU A 124 -25.22 14.69 14.24
C LEU A 124 -25.89 14.75 12.84
N GLU A 125 -27.21 14.87 12.80
CA GLU A 125 -28.03 14.80 11.57
C GLU A 125 -27.58 15.81 10.52
N VAL A 126 -27.11 17.01 10.95
CA VAL A 126 -26.61 18.06 10.06
C VAL A 126 -25.39 17.60 9.26
N LEU A 127 -24.56 16.71 9.82
CA LEU A 127 -23.37 16.18 9.16
C LEU A 127 -23.70 15.02 8.21
N GLY A 128 -24.82 14.34 8.41
CA GLY A 128 -25.23 13.19 7.58
C GLY A 128 -25.35 13.52 6.10
N VAL A 129 -25.93 14.67 5.76
CA VAL A 129 -26.12 15.10 4.35
C VAL A 129 -24.77 15.37 3.66
N PRO A 130 -23.92 16.29 4.13
CA PRO A 130 -22.65 16.58 3.45
C PRO A 130 -21.72 15.39 3.42
N LEU A 131 -21.70 14.56 4.47
CA LEU A 131 -20.89 13.35 4.52
C LEU A 131 -21.36 12.32 3.48
N SER A 132 -22.67 12.14 3.29
CA SER A 132 -23.23 11.24 2.28
C SER A 132 -22.89 11.68 0.85
N ILE A 133 -23.01 12.97 0.56
CA ILE A 133 -22.62 13.52 -0.74
C ILE A 133 -21.13 13.31 -1.00
N LEU A 134 -20.27 13.64 -0.04
CA LEU A 134 -18.83 13.46 -0.13
C LEU A 134 -18.46 11.98 -0.32
N TRP A 135 -19.14 11.09 0.40
CA TRP A 135 -18.92 9.64 0.30
C TRP A 135 -19.26 9.10 -1.09
N LEU A 136 -20.43 9.44 -1.62
CA LEU A 136 -20.88 8.99 -2.94
C LEU A 136 -19.95 9.47 -4.06
N ILE A 137 -19.59 10.75 -4.05
CA ILE A 137 -18.63 11.33 -5.00
C ILE A 137 -17.24 10.72 -4.80
N GLY A 138 -16.82 10.58 -3.55
CA GLY A 138 -15.53 9.99 -3.20
C GLY A 138 -15.40 8.56 -3.71
N MET A 139 -16.41 7.73 -3.52
CA MET A 139 -16.41 6.34 -3.99
C MET A 139 -16.45 6.22 -5.51
N ALA A 140 -17.25 7.04 -6.21
CA ALA A 140 -17.23 7.10 -7.66
C ALA A 140 -15.83 7.43 -8.21
N ASN A 141 -15.15 8.43 -7.63
CA ASN A 141 -13.81 8.80 -8.04
C ASN A 141 -12.74 7.79 -7.58
N ALA A 142 -12.89 7.14 -6.42
CA ALA A 142 -11.96 6.12 -5.94
C ALA A 142 -11.91 4.92 -6.89
N PHE A 143 -13.07 4.46 -7.38
CA PHE A 143 -13.14 3.38 -8.36
C PHE A 143 -12.67 3.82 -9.75
N ASN A 144 -12.95 5.03 -10.15
CA ASN A 144 -12.41 5.60 -11.39
C ASN A 144 -10.86 5.68 -11.36
N LEU A 145 -10.28 6.06 -10.23
CA LEU A 145 -8.83 6.12 -10.06
C LEU A 145 -8.16 4.74 -9.97
N ILE A 146 -8.85 3.69 -9.50
CA ILE A 146 -8.27 2.35 -9.42
C ILE A 146 -8.42 1.57 -10.73
N ASP A 147 -9.24 2.06 -11.68
CA ASP A 147 -9.40 1.49 -13.02
C ASP A 147 -8.26 1.92 -13.95
N ASN A 148 -7.06 1.55 -13.59
CA ASN A 148 -5.83 1.91 -14.28
C ASN A 148 -4.99 0.69 -14.71
N MET A 149 -5.42 -0.53 -14.38
CA MET A 149 -4.76 -1.80 -14.70
C MET A 149 -5.80 -2.89 -14.97
N ASP A 150 -5.50 -3.76 -15.95
CA ASP A 150 -6.36 -4.85 -16.40
C ASP A 150 -6.91 -5.70 -15.25
N GLY A 151 -8.24 -5.78 -15.17
CA GLY A 151 -8.98 -6.56 -14.19
C GLY A 151 -9.07 -5.95 -12.79
N LEU A 152 -8.26 -4.96 -12.45
CA LEU A 152 -8.14 -4.48 -11.07
C LEU A 152 -9.46 -3.95 -10.52
N ALA A 153 -10.04 -2.95 -11.16
CA ALA A 153 -11.26 -2.30 -10.66
C ALA A 153 -12.48 -3.24 -10.72
N ALA A 154 -12.62 -4.02 -11.80
CA ALA A 154 -13.71 -4.97 -11.95
C ALA A 154 -13.69 -6.06 -10.86
N GLY A 155 -12.51 -6.60 -10.56
CA GLY A 155 -12.37 -7.61 -9.50
C GLY A 155 -12.59 -7.05 -8.10
N ILE A 156 -12.12 -5.84 -7.80
CA ILE A 156 -12.40 -5.16 -6.52
C ILE A 156 -13.89 -4.86 -6.40
N ALA A 157 -14.57 -4.42 -7.48
CA ALA A 157 -16.01 -4.20 -7.48
C ALA A 157 -16.78 -5.48 -7.16
N ALA A 158 -16.44 -6.60 -7.80
CA ALA A 158 -17.06 -7.90 -7.54
C ALA A 158 -16.80 -8.38 -6.10
N LEU A 159 -15.57 -8.31 -5.60
CA LEU A 159 -15.22 -8.71 -4.23
C LEU A 159 -15.94 -7.86 -3.20
N SER A 160 -15.90 -6.53 -3.33
CA SER A 160 -16.57 -5.62 -2.40
C SER A 160 -18.08 -5.85 -2.39
N ALA A 161 -18.68 -6.09 -3.56
CA ALA A 161 -20.09 -6.41 -3.67
C ALA A 161 -20.44 -7.75 -2.99
N ILE A 162 -19.60 -8.78 -3.10
CA ILE A 162 -19.80 -10.06 -2.40
C ILE A 162 -19.85 -9.81 -0.89
N PHE A 163 -18.89 -9.08 -0.34
CA PHE A 163 -18.84 -8.81 1.12
C PHE A 163 -20.00 -7.95 1.59
N LEU A 164 -20.37 -6.89 0.86
CA LEU A 164 -21.55 -6.07 1.18
C LEU A 164 -22.86 -6.88 1.03
N GLY A 165 -22.95 -7.76 0.05
CA GLY A 165 -24.10 -8.64 -0.16
C GLY A 165 -24.26 -9.65 0.98
N VAL A 166 -23.15 -10.30 1.42
CA VAL A 166 -23.15 -11.21 2.57
C VAL A 166 -23.53 -10.44 3.85
N GLN A 167 -23.02 -9.24 4.03
CA GLN A 167 -23.37 -8.41 5.18
C GLN A 167 -24.87 -8.04 5.17
N ALA A 168 -25.41 -7.60 4.04
CA ALA A 168 -26.83 -7.30 3.90
C ALA A 168 -27.72 -8.53 4.17
N TRP A 169 -27.28 -9.71 3.73
CA TRP A 169 -27.97 -10.98 3.99
C TRP A 169 -27.94 -11.35 5.48
N THR A 170 -26.79 -11.26 6.15
CA THR A 170 -26.67 -11.55 7.59
C THR A 170 -27.52 -10.62 8.45
N LEU A 171 -27.78 -9.41 7.98
CA LEU A 171 -28.64 -8.41 8.64
C LEU A 171 -30.13 -8.53 8.22
N GLY A 172 -30.50 -9.56 7.47
CA GLY A 172 -31.89 -9.84 7.07
C GLY A 172 -32.42 -9.00 5.91
N SER A 173 -31.61 -8.16 5.26
CA SER A 173 -32.02 -7.33 4.12
C SER A 173 -31.93 -8.11 2.80
N LEU A 174 -32.80 -9.12 2.62
CA LEU A 174 -32.73 -10.02 1.47
C LEU A 174 -32.82 -9.28 0.12
N SER A 175 -33.66 -8.27 0.00
CA SER A 175 -33.80 -7.48 -1.23
C SER A 175 -32.52 -6.75 -1.60
N LEU A 176 -31.84 -6.12 -0.62
CA LEU A 176 -30.57 -5.46 -0.83
C LEU A 176 -29.47 -6.48 -1.14
N ALA A 177 -29.44 -7.61 -0.42
CA ALA A 177 -28.49 -8.68 -0.66
C ALA A 177 -28.60 -9.23 -2.09
N ALA A 178 -29.83 -9.50 -2.57
CA ALA A 178 -30.07 -10.00 -3.93
C ALA A 178 -29.61 -8.98 -4.99
N CYS A 179 -29.88 -7.70 -4.78
CA CYS A 179 -29.42 -6.63 -5.67
C CYS A 179 -27.88 -6.59 -5.75
N VAL A 180 -27.21 -6.59 -4.61
CA VAL A 180 -25.75 -6.49 -4.53
C VAL A 180 -25.05 -7.74 -5.06
N VAL A 181 -25.63 -8.92 -4.82
CA VAL A 181 -25.11 -10.20 -5.34
C VAL A 181 -25.28 -10.29 -6.86
N ALA A 182 -26.41 -9.82 -7.42
CA ALA A 182 -26.58 -9.72 -8.87
C ALA A 182 -25.56 -8.75 -9.49
N PHE A 183 -25.29 -7.62 -8.85
CA PHE A 183 -24.24 -6.70 -9.26
C PHE A 183 -22.85 -7.36 -9.21
N ALA A 184 -22.52 -8.09 -8.15
CA ALA A 184 -21.26 -8.85 -8.05
C ALA A 184 -21.12 -9.84 -9.21
N GLY A 185 -22.21 -10.55 -9.56
CA GLY A 185 -22.27 -11.46 -10.69
C GLY A 185 -21.94 -10.76 -12.02
N ALA A 186 -22.52 -9.59 -12.29
CA ALA A 186 -22.26 -8.85 -13.52
C ALA A 186 -20.77 -8.49 -13.69
N TYR A 187 -20.13 -7.99 -12.63
CA TYR A 187 -18.70 -7.69 -12.66
C TYR A 187 -17.82 -8.94 -12.73
N ALA A 188 -18.21 -10.02 -12.05
CA ALA A 188 -17.52 -11.31 -12.12
C ALA A 188 -17.61 -11.94 -13.52
N GLY A 189 -18.76 -11.83 -14.21
CA GLY A 189 -18.94 -12.31 -15.59
C GLY A 189 -18.15 -11.50 -16.63
N PHE A 190 -17.92 -10.21 -16.38
CA PHE A 190 -17.07 -9.36 -17.20
C PHE A 190 -15.56 -9.63 -16.99
N LEU A 191 -15.15 -9.95 -15.77
CA LEU A 191 -13.75 -10.05 -15.35
C LEU A 191 -12.87 -10.96 -16.24
N PRO A 192 -13.30 -12.14 -16.73
CA PRO A 192 -12.48 -12.98 -17.62
C PRO A 192 -12.06 -12.31 -18.93
N PHE A 193 -12.81 -11.32 -19.41
CA PHE A 193 -12.50 -10.56 -20.61
C PHE A 193 -11.65 -9.32 -20.35
N ASN A 194 -11.68 -8.82 -19.12
CA ASN A 194 -10.93 -7.65 -18.67
C ASN A 194 -9.63 -8.02 -17.95
N PHE A 195 -9.47 -9.30 -17.50
CA PHE A 195 -8.23 -9.74 -16.84
C PHE A 195 -7.09 -9.86 -17.87
N LYS A 196 -5.89 -9.51 -17.44
CA LYS A 196 -4.70 -9.38 -18.31
C LYS A 196 -4.37 -10.64 -19.12
N PRO A 197 -4.22 -10.55 -20.46
CA PRO A 197 -4.37 -9.34 -21.29
C PRO A 197 -5.83 -8.98 -21.55
N ALA A 198 -6.22 -7.73 -21.25
CA ALA A 198 -7.58 -7.28 -21.42
C ALA A 198 -8.00 -7.25 -22.90
N ARG A 199 -9.22 -7.73 -23.17
CA ARG A 199 -9.86 -7.69 -24.50
C ARG A 199 -10.89 -6.57 -24.60
N ILE A 200 -11.29 -6.01 -23.45
CA ILE A 200 -12.27 -4.93 -23.32
C ILE A 200 -12.02 -4.18 -22.01
N PHE A 201 -12.16 -2.86 -22.05
CA PHE A 201 -12.10 -2.01 -20.87
C PHE A 201 -13.49 -1.64 -20.38
N MET A 202 -13.59 -1.44 -19.07
CA MET A 202 -14.85 -1.10 -18.41
C MET A 202 -15.24 0.36 -18.65
N GLY A 203 -14.25 1.26 -18.83
CA GLY A 203 -14.44 2.69 -19.01
C GLY A 203 -14.90 3.43 -17.74
N ASP A 204 -15.00 4.74 -17.84
CA ASP A 204 -15.47 5.60 -16.77
C ASP A 204 -16.92 5.28 -16.38
N CYS A 205 -17.75 4.88 -17.34
CA CYS A 205 -19.13 4.45 -17.09
C CYS A 205 -19.20 3.24 -16.15
N GLY A 206 -18.36 2.23 -16.37
CA GLY A 206 -18.29 1.05 -15.50
C GLY A 206 -17.67 1.36 -14.14
N ALA A 207 -16.53 2.06 -14.13
CA ALA A 207 -15.78 2.35 -12.92
C ALA A 207 -16.52 3.29 -11.96
N MET A 208 -17.00 4.44 -12.47
CA MET A 208 -17.74 5.41 -11.64
C MET A 208 -19.06 4.83 -11.16
N GLY A 209 -19.76 4.09 -12.04
CA GLY A 209 -20.99 3.40 -11.68
C GLY A 209 -20.78 2.39 -10.56
N ALA A 210 -19.68 1.59 -10.61
CA ALA A 210 -19.33 0.64 -9.57
C ALA A 210 -19.10 1.33 -8.22
N GLY A 211 -18.25 2.34 -8.21
CA GLY A 211 -17.92 3.06 -6.98
C GLY A 211 -19.16 3.72 -6.36
N TYR A 212 -19.95 4.39 -7.17
CA TYR A 212 -21.17 5.03 -6.70
C TYR A 212 -22.17 4.02 -6.13
N PHE A 213 -22.43 2.91 -6.85
CA PHE A 213 -23.33 1.86 -6.39
C PHE A 213 -22.90 1.26 -5.06
N LEU A 214 -21.63 0.87 -4.93
CA LEU A 214 -21.10 0.31 -3.69
C LEU A 214 -21.13 1.33 -2.54
N GLY A 215 -20.85 2.60 -2.84
CA GLY A 215 -21.01 3.70 -1.90
C GLY A 215 -22.47 3.89 -1.46
N ALA A 216 -23.42 3.81 -2.39
CA ALA A 216 -24.86 3.92 -2.13
C ALA A 216 -25.38 2.75 -1.30
N VAL A 217 -24.98 1.52 -1.64
CA VAL A 217 -25.28 0.31 -0.85
C VAL A 217 -24.76 0.44 0.57
N SER A 218 -23.57 0.96 0.73
CA SER A 218 -22.94 1.13 2.05
C SER A 218 -23.66 2.17 2.93
N ILE A 219 -24.37 3.13 2.33
CA ILE A 219 -25.22 4.08 3.07
C ILE A 219 -26.56 3.43 3.45
N ALA A 220 -27.16 2.68 2.53
CA ALA A 220 -28.51 2.13 2.70
C ALA A 220 -28.58 0.83 3.47
N GLY A 221 -27.45 0.21 3.76
CA GLY A 221 -27.39 -1.03 4.52
C GLY A 221 -28.04 -0.92 5.88
N SER A 222 -28.49 -2.06 6.41
CA SER A 222 -29.25 -2.18 7.68
C SER A 222 -28.45 -1.86 8.95
N TRP A 223 -27.26 -1.30 8.80
CA TRP A 223 -26.50 -0.70 9.90
C TRP A 223 -27.21 0.48 10.56
N ARG A 224 -28.33 0.95 9.97
CA ARG A 224 -29.21 1.96 10.59
C ARG A 224 -29.71 1.58 11.98
N ASP A 225 -29.88 0.28 12.25
CA ASP A 225 -30.34 -0.21 13.54
C ASP A 225 -29.19 -0.43 14.55
N MET A 226 -27.94 -0.17 14.16
CA MET A 226 -26.82 -0.28 15.07
C MET A 226 -26.72 0.96 15.95
N SER A 227 -26.83 0.74 17.25
CA SER A 227 -26.72 1.79 18.28
C SER A 227 -25.32 2.45 18.34
N ASN A 228 -24.34 1.94 17.56
CA ASN A 228 -22.97 2.42 17.57
C ASN A 228 -22.61 3.06 16.22
N LEU A 229 -22.57 4.39 16.19
CA LEU A 229 -22.26 5.22 15.03
C LEU A 229 -20.93 4.85 14.34
N LEU A 230 -19.92 4.42 15.13
CA LEU A 230 -18.62 4.00 14.58
C LEU A 230 -18.74 2.80 13.62
N LEU A 231 -19.63 1.87 13.91
CA LEU A 231 -19.79 0.66 13.09
C LEU A 231 -20.44 0.94 11.75
N VAL A 232 -21.36 1.91 11.71
CA VAL A 232 -22.02 2.36 10.47
C VAL A 232 -21.00 2.82 9.42
N VAL A 233 -19.86 3.34 9.87
CA VAL A 233 -18.78 3.83 9.00
C VAL A 233 -17.66 2.81 8.84
N VAL A 234 -17.25 2.13 9.92
CA VAL A 234 -16.06 1.24 9.91
C VAL A 234 -16.25 0.03 8.99
N ILE A 235 -17.43 -0.60 8.99
CA ILE A 235 -17.68 -1.80 8.15
C ILE A 235 -17.56 -1.47 6.65
N PRO A 236 -18.28 -0.46 6.10
CA PRO A 236 -18.10 -0.06 4.71
C PRO A 236 -16.66 0.36 4.37
N VAL A 237 -16.02 1.13 5.26
CA VAL A 237 -14.63 1.57 5.05
C VAL A 237 -13.68 0.37 4.96
N LEU A 238 -13.84 -0.66 5.79
CA LEU A 238 -13.02 -1.88 5.71
C LEU A 238 -13.24 -2.64 4.40
N ILE A 239 -14.49 -2.80 3.95
CA ILE A 239 -14.80 -3.50 2.70
C ILE A 239 -14.26 -2.73 1.48
N LEU A 240 -14.32 -1.39 1.53
CA LEU A 240 -13.93 -0.48 0.45
C LEU A 240 -12.54 0.16 0.68
N VAL A 241 -11.73 -0.39 1.62
CA VAL A 241 -10.46 0.22 2.03
C VAL A 241 -9.46 0.36 0.88
N VAL A 242 -9.43 -0.60 -0.04
CA VAL A 242 -8.45 -0.60 -1.14
C VAL A 242 -8.66 0.57 -2.10
N PRO A 243 -9.86 0.82 -2.69
CA PRO A 243 -10.07 1.99 -3.52
C PRO A 243 -9.91 3.31 -2.76
N ILE A 244 -10.36 3.38 -1.50
CA ILE A 244 -10.17 4.56 -0.64
C ILE A 244 -8.68 4.83 -0.44
N PHE A 245 -7.91 3.80 -0.07
CA PHE A 245 -6.47 3.93 0.15
C PHE A 245 -5.74 4.35 -1.13
N ASN A 246 -6.06 3.74 -2.29
CA ASN A 246 -5.45 4.13 -3.57
C ASN A 246 -5.71 5.61 -3.88
N MET A 247 -6.94 6.07 -3.72
CA MET A 247 -7.31 7.47 -3.96
C MET A 247 -6.53 8.42 -3.03
N LEU A 248 -6.53 8.14 -1.72
CA LEU A 248 -5.81 8.96 -0.74
C LEU A 248 -4.29 8.93 -0.99
N PHE A 249 -3.74 7.76 -1.30
CA PHE A 249 -2.33 7.59 -1.62
C PHE A 249 -1.91 8.44 -2.82
N VAL A 250 -2.68 8.41 -3.91
CA VAL A 250 -2.43 9.22 -5.11
C VAL A 250 -2.52 10.72 -4.80
N ILE A 251 -3.56 11.17 -4.09
CA ILE A 251 -3.73 12.58 -3.73
C ILE A 251 -2.54 13.07 -2.88
N VAL A 252 -2.18 12.30 -1.85
CA VAL A 252 -1.08 12.66 -0.93
C VAL A 252 0.26 12.66 -1.68
N THR A 253 0.56 11.62 -2.44
CA THR A 253 1.85 11.52 -3.15
C THR A 253 2.00 12.62 -4.20
N ARG A 254 0.96 12.95 -4.97
CA ARG A 254 0.99 14.04 -5.94
C ARG A 254 1.14 15.41 -5.28
N ARG A 255 0.42 15.68 -4.20
CA ARG A 255 0.61 16.92 -3.44
C ARG A 255 2.01 17.06 -2.87
N LEU A 256 2.56 15.98 -2.32
CA LEU A 256 3.94 15.97 -1.81
C LEU A 256 4.97 16.17 -2.91
N SER A 257 4.71 15.69 -4.12
CA SER A 257 5.61 15.81 -5.28
C SER A 257 5.44 17.13 -6.06
N GLY A 258 4.51 18.01 -5.68
CA GLY A 258 4.24 19.26 -6.39
C GLY A 258 3.60 19.07 -7.78
N VAL A 259 3.16 17.84 -8.11
CA VAL A 259 2.55 17.50 -9.41
C VAL A 259 1.05 17.77 -9.35
N ARG A 260 0.46 18.18 -10.48
CA ARG A 260 -1.00 18.38 -10.58
C ARG A 260 -1.74 17.09 -10.31
N VAL A 261 -2.85 17.17 -9.54
CA VAL A 261 -3.65 16.00 -9.14
C VAL A 261 -4.26 15.27 -10.35
N SER A 262 -4.36 15.90 -11.50
CA SER A 262 -5.03 15.42 -12.73
C SER A 262 -4.08 14.85 -13.79
N GLY A 263 -2.96 14.21 -13.43
CA GLY A 263 -2.05 13.69 -14.46
C GLY A 263 -1.19 12.51 -13.99
N GLY A 264 -1.00 11.51 -14.86
CA GLY A 264 -0.02 10.44 -14.71
C GLY A 264 -0.55 9.13 -14.08
N ARG A 265 -0.24 7.98 -14.70
CA ARG A 265 -0.63 6.63 -14.24
C ARG A 265 0.32 6.04 -13.20
N ALA A 266 1.56 6.49 -13.14
CA ALA A 266 2.64 5.86 -12.35
C ALA A 266 2.52 6.01 -10.83
N ASP A 267 1.58 6.82 -10.34
CA ASP A 267 1.46 7.14 -8.90
C ASP A 267 0.56 6.18 -8.12
N HIS A 268 -0.13 5.26 -8.80
CA HIS A 268 -1.06 4.33 -8.18
C HIS A 268 -0.35 3.16 -7.49
N ILE A 269 -1.01 2.55 -6.48
CA ILE A 269 -0.44 1.46 -5.67
C ILE A 269 0.03 0.27 -6.50
N ASN A 270 -0.73 -0.12 -7.52
CA ASN A 270 -0.42 -1.23 -8.40
C ASN A 270 0.84 -1.01 -9.23
N TYR A 271 1.03 0.18 -9.82
CA TYR A 271 2.25 0.53 -10.55
C TYR A 271 3.47 0.64 -9.63
N ARG A 272 3.27 1.09 -8.39
CA ARG A 272 4.33 1.08 -7.38
C ARG A 272 4.76 -0.35 -7.02
N LEU A 273 3.82 -1.29 -6.93
CA LEU A 273 4.12 -2.71 -6.74
C LEU A 273 4.92 -3.29 -7.91
N VAL A 274 4.56 -2.93 -9.15
CA VAL A 274 5.33 -3.32 -10.34
C VAL A 274 6.73 -2.71 -10.30
N ALA A 275 6.88 -1.45 -9.91
CA ALA A 275 8.19 -0.82 -9.71
C ALA A 275 9.04 -1.51 -8.62
N HIS A 276 8.41 -2.20 -7.67
CA HIS A 276 9.07 -3.07 -6.69
C HIS A 276 9.40 -4.48 -7.23
N GLY A 277 9.14 -4.78 -8.51
CA GLY A 277 9.51 -6.03 -9.16
C GLY A 277 8.42 -7.10 -9.22
N LEU A 278 7.18 -6.79 -8.80
CA LEU A 278 6.06 -7.70 -9.03
C LEU A 278 5.61 -7.63 -10.49
N SER A 279 5.15 -8.76 -11.04
CA SER A 279 4.42 -8.70 -12.31
C SER A 279 3.04 -8.07 -12.10
N GLU A 280 2.47 -7.47 -13.15
CA GLU A 280 1.14 -6.84 -13.05
C GLU A 280 0.07 -7.81 -12.53
N ARG A 281 0.05 -9.05 -13.03
CA ARG A 281 -0.87 -10.09 -12.53
C ARG A 281 -0.71 -10.36 -11.03
N ARG A 282 0.54 -10.44 -10.54
CA ARG A 282 0.82 -10.66 -9.11
C ARG A 282 0.40 -9.45 -8.28
N SER A 283 0.59 -8.24 -8.80
CA SER A 283 0.15 -7.00 -8.14
C SER A 283 -1.38 -6.97 -7.98
N VAL A 284 -2.13 -7.30 -9.03
CA VAL A 284 -3.60 -7.37 -8.98
C VAL A 284 -4.07 -8.43 -7.99
N VAL A 285 -3.51 -9.66 -8.03
CA VAL A 285 -3.87 -10.74 -7.10
C VAL A 285 -3.55 -10.37 -5.65
N LEU A 286 -2.42 -9.72 -5.38
CA LEU A 286 -2.08 -9.22 -4.05
C LEU A 286 -3.11 -8.21 -3.53
N ILE A 287 -3.51 -7.27 -4.39
CA ILE A 287 -4.52 -6.26 -4.04
C ILE A 287 -5.88 -6.92 -3.79
N TYR A 288 -6.27 -7.95 -4.57
CA TYR A 288 -7.47 -8.73 -4.29
C TYR A 288 -7.39 -9.45 -2.93
N ALA A 289 -6.24 -10.06 -2.61
CA ALA A 289 -6.04 -10.72 -1.32
C ALA A 289 -6.16 -9.75 -0.14
N LEU A 290 -5.61 -8.54 -0.27
CA LEU A 290 -5.75 -7.48 0.73
C LEU A 290 -7.22 -7.05 0.89
N SER A 291 -7.94 -6.84 -0.23
CA SER A 291 -9.37 -6.49 -0.20
C SER A 291 -10.21 -7.59 0.42
N ALA A 292 -9.97 -8.86 0.04
CA ALA A 292 -10.67 -10.01 0.60
C ALA A 292 -10.40 -10.16 2.11
N GLY A 293 -9.15 -10.00 2.55
CA GLY A 293 -8.78 -10.05 3.96
C GLY A 293 -9.53 -9.00 4.79
N CYS A 294 -9.61 -7.76 4.30
CA CYS A 294 -10.36 -6.68 4.95
C CYS A 294 -11.89 -6.94 4.93
N GLY A 295 -12.41 -7.51 3.84
CA GLY A 295 -13.82 -7.92 3.75
C GLY A 295 -14.18 -9.03 4.74
N VAL A 296 -13.33 -10.06 4.87
CA VAL A 296 -13.50 -11.11 5.90
C VAL A 296 -13.48 -10.51 7.30
N LEU A 297 -12.56 -9.59 7.55
CA LEU A 297 -12.49 -8.89 8.84
C LEU A 297 -13.76 -8.09 9.13
N ALA A 298 -14.30 -7.38 8.13
CA ALA A 298 -15.56 -6.65 8.27
C ALA A 298 -16.73 -7.57 8.63
N LEU A 299 -16.82 -8.77 8.01
CA LEU A 299 -17.84 -9.78 8.34
C LEU A 299 -17.64 -10.42 9.73
N ALA A 300 -16.41 -10.46 10.24
CA ALA A 300 -16.10 -11.00 11.55
C ALA A 300 -16.76 -10.21 12.70
N TYR A 301 -17.25 -8.98 12.44
CA TYR A 301 -18.03 -8.19 13.39
C TYR A 301 -19.18 -8.97 14.03
N ASN A 302 -19.91 -9.76 13.24
CA ASN A 302 -21.06 -10.52 13.73
C ASN A 302 -20.69 -11.54 14.83
N ARG A 303 -19.38 -11.85 14.99
CA ARG A 303 -18.87 -12.77 16.01
C ARG A 303 -18.00 -12.10 17.08
N LEU A 304 -17.31 -11.04 16.73
CA LEU A 304 -16.25 -10.43 17.57
C LEU A 304 -16.74 -9.22 18.37
N GLY A 305 -17.90 -8.65 18.02
CA GLY A 305 -18.41 -7.43 18.64
C GLY A 305 -17.72 -6.14 18.18
N SER A 306 -18.32 -5.01 18.55
CA SER A 306 -17.92 -3.68 18.07
C SER A 306 -16.51 -3.26 18.44
N MET A 307 -16.12 -3.48 19.67
CA MET A 307 -14.82 -3.06 20.20
C MET A 307 -13.65 -3.79 19.53
N MET A 308 -13.77 -5.11 19.35
CA MET A 308 -12.74 -5.88 18.65
C MET A 308 -12.62 -5.48 17.19
N LEU A 309 -13.73 -5.19 16.52
CA LEU A 309 -13.70 -4.72 15.14
C LEU A 309 -12.96 -3.39 15.02
N VAL A 310 -13.20 -2.43 15.93
CA VAL A 310 -12.50 -1.13 15.94
C VAL A 310 -11.00 -1.32 16.15
N ALA A 311 -10.59 -2.21 17.07
CA ALA A 311 -9.18 -2.51 17.28
C ALA A 311 -8.52 -3.12 16.04
N LEU A 312 -9.18 -4.10 15.41
CA LEU A 312 -8.68 -4.74 14.20
C LEU A 312 -8.68 -3.76 13.01
N ALA A 313 -9.69 -2.90 12.88
CA ALA A 313 -9.72 -1.83 11.87
C ALA A 313 -8.57 -0.84 12.06
N SER A 314 -8.24 -0.52 13.30
CA SER A 314 -7.07 0.32 13.62
C SER A 314 -5.76 -0.35 13.17
N ILE A 315 -5.60 -1.65 13.42
CA ILE A 315 -4.43 -2.43 12.96
C ILE A 315 -4.35 -2.43 11.43
N VAL A 316 -5.48 -2.65 10.74
CA VAL A 316 -5.55 -2.60 9.27
C VAL A 316 -5.17 -1.20 8.77
N THR A 317 -5.71 -0.15 9.37
CA THR A 317 -5.37 1.23 9.00
C THR A 317 -3.87 1.49 9.14
N ILE A 318 -3.26 1.04 10.24
CA ILE A 318 -1.82 1.14 10.45
C ILE A 318 -1.06 0.36 9.38
N ALA A 319 -1.48 -0.88 9.08
CA ALA A 319 -0.86 -1.69 8.04
C ALA A 319 -0.90 -1.00 6.67
N PHE A 320 -2.03 -0.39 6.29
CA PHE A 320 -2.14 0.38 5.06
C PHE A 320 -1.30 1.66 5.07
N LEU A 321 -1.20 2.36 6.20
CA LEU A 321 -0.31 3.51 6.32
C LEU A 321 1.16 3.11 6.11
N TYR A 322 1.61 2.02 6.73
CA TYR A 322 2.95 1.48 6.52
C TYR A 322 3.17 0.98 5.10
N PHE A 323 2.17 0.33 4.52
CA PHE A 323 2.18 -0.08 3.13
C PHE A 323 2.32 1.12 2.18
N GLY A 324 1.63 2.23 2.47
CA GLY A 324 1.76 3.48 1.73
C GLY A 324 3.17 4.08 1.80
N VAL A 325 3.76 4.12 3.00
CA VAL A 325 5.17 4.57 3.16
C VAL A 325 6.11 3.67 2.38
N PHE A 326 5.93 2.36 2.46
CA PHE A 326 6.69 1.39 1.71
C PHE A 326 6.60 1.64 0.19
N LEU A 327 5.40 1.78 -0.34
CA LEU A 327 5.17 2.06 -1.75
C LEU A 327 5.73 3.43 -2.19
N TYR A 328 5.68 4.44 -1.32
CA TYR A 328 6.23 5.77 -1.61
C TYR A 328 7.75 5.75 -1.80
N GLN A 329 8.45 4.87 -1.08
CA GLN A 329 9.91 4.70 -1.19
C GLN A 329 10.35 4.00 -2.50
N ALA A 330 9.41 3.42 -3.27
CA ALA A 330 9.71 2.85 -4.58
C ALA A 330 10.25 3.93 -5.51
N SER A 331 11.48 3.75 -5.99
CA SER A 331 12.09 4.69 -6.93
C SER A 331 11.32 4.66 -8.26
N VAL A 332 10.44 5.61 -8.45
CA VAL A 332 9.69 5.82 -9.70
C VAL A 332 10.61 6.28 -10.83
N ARG A 333 11.83 6.74 -10.51
CA ARG A 333 12.83 7.21 -11.47
C ARG A 333 13.11 6.25 -12.63
N LYS A 334 13.13 4.93 -12.36
CA LYS A 334 13.39 3.92 -13.39
C LYS A 334 12.21 3.75 -14.34
N PHE A 335 11.00 3.85 -13.81
CA PHE A 335 9.77 3.69 -14.58
C PHE A 335 9.55 4.88 -15.56
N TYR A 336 9.85 6.10 -15.14
CA TYR A 336 9.74 7.28 -16.01
C TYR A 336 10.89 7.38 -17.02
N ALA A 337 12.08 6.83 -16.75
CA ALA A 337 13.19 6.83 -17.69
C ALA A 337 12.97 5.89 -18.89
N ASP A 338 12.23 4.79 -18.68
CA ASP A 338 11.90 3.83 -19.74
C ASP A 338 10.74 4.30 -20.64
N PHE A 339 9.97 5.30 -20.22
CA PHE A 339 8.78 5.83 -20.92
C PHE A 339 8.91 7.28 -21.36
N SER A 340 10.06 7.74 -21.82
CA SER A 340 10.31 9.03 -22.55
C SER A 340 9.28 10.17 -22.31
N VAL A 341 8.73 10.28 -21.10
CA VAL A 341 7.90 11.42 -20.72
C VAL A 341 8.84 12.50 -20.19
N GLU A 342 9.09 13.52 -21.02
CA GLU A 342 9.72 14.78 -20.61
C GLU A 342 8.89 15.40 -19.47
N GLN A 343 9.24 15.06 -18.23
CA GLN A 343 8.76 15.81 -17.07
C GLN A 343 9.96 16.38 -16.33
N ASP A 344 9.81 17.65 -16.00
CA ASP A 344 10.74 18.45 -15.20
C ASP A 344 11.40 17.61 -14.09
N ALA A 345 12.70 17.83 -13.89
CA ALA A 345 13.56 17.07 -12.97
C ALA A 345 12.86 16.81 -11.64
N PRO A 346 12.89 15.56 -11.13
CA PRO A 346 12.20 15.22 -9.89
C PRO A 346 12.75 16.09 -8.76
N VAL A 347 11.86 16.89 -8.17
CA VAL A 347 12.17 17.70 -6.99
C VAL A 347 12.63 16.74 -5.88
N ASP A 348 13.81 16.97 -5.35
CA ASP A 348 14.32 16.23 -4.19
C ASP A 348 13.50 16.62 -2.95
N LEU A 349 12.48 15.80 -2.66
CA LEU A 349 11.49 16.05 -1.62
C LEU A 349 12.10 16.12 -0.22
N THR A 350 13.33 15.59 -0.04
CA THR A 350 14.02 15.66 1.25
C THR A 350 14.48 17.08 1.58
N LYS A 351 14.54 17.96 0.59
CA LYS A 351 14.96 19.36 0.73
C LYS A 351 13.80 20.33 0.94
N LEU A 352 12.53 19.85 0.85
CA LEU A 352 11.38 20.71 1.10
C LEU A 352 11.03 20.73 2.60
N PRO A 353 11.03 21.90 3.28
CA PRO A 353 10.63 22.02 4.69
C PRO A 353 9.23 21.42 4.97
N PHE A 354 8.35 21.53 3.99
CA PHE A 354 6.99 21.02 4.00
C PHE A 354 6.93 19.47 4.07
N ALA A 355 7.81 18.76 3.35
CA ALA A 355 7.84 17.29 3.38
C ALA A 355 8.26 16.73 4.75
N GLN A 356 9.18 17.41 5.43
CA GLN A 356 9.60 17.03 6.79
C GLN A 356 8.47 17.21 7.80
N TYR A 357 7.67 18.27 7.67
CA TYR A 357 6.50 18.52 8.52
C TYR A 357 5.45 17.42 8.36
N TRP A 358 5.08 17.06 7.12
CA TRP A 358 4.11 16.00 6.85
C TRP A 358 4.59 14.62 7.29
N TRP A 359 5.90 14.36 7.17
CA TRP A 359 6.49 13.12 7.68
C TRP A 359 6.38 13.02 9.21
N ARG A 360 6.64 14.10 9.93
CA ARG A 360 6.45 14.15 11.39
C ARG A 360 4.98 13.98 11.77
N LEU A 361 4.08 14.67 11.09
CA LEU A 361 2.64 14.53 11.32
C LEU A 361 2.18 13.08 11.10
N PHE A 362 2.65 12.44 10.03
CA PHE A 362 2.39 11.02 9.75
C PHE A 362 2.88 10.13 10.90
N GLN A 363 4.09 10.34 11.41
CA GLN A 363 4.64 9.59 12.55
C GLN A 363 3.77 9.75 13.81
N VAL A 364 3.39 10.98 14.12
CA VAL A 364 2.54 11.28 15.29
C VAL A 364 1.17 10.60 15.15
N LEU A 365 0.52 10.73 13.99
CA LEU A 365 -0.79 10.10 13.76
C LEU A 365 -0.72 8.57 13.86
N THR A 366 0.32 7.97 13.31
CA THR A 366 0.54 6.52 13.42
C THR A 366 0.72 6.10 14.87
N ASP A 367 1.57 6.81 15.63
CA ASP A 367 1.80 6.49 17.04
C ASP A 367 0.53 6.73 17.89
N VAL A 368 -0.28 7.74 17.60
CA VAL A 368 -1.58 7.96 18.27
C VAL A 368 -2.52 6.77 18.04
N ILE A 369 -2.61 6.25 16.82
CA ILE A 369 -3.43 5.08 16.52
C ILE A 369 -2.87 3.84 17.24
N LEU A 370 -1.54 3.62 17.20
CA LEU A 370 -0.88 2.49 17.90
C LEU A 370 -1.10 2.54 19.41
N VAL A 371 -0.93 3.70 20.02
CA VAL A 371 -1.15 3.93 21.45
C VAL A 371 -2.60 3.67 21.84
N SER A 372 -3.55 4.21 21.07
CA SER A 372 -4.99 4.02 21.32
C SER A 372 -5.38 2.54 21.20
N SER A 373 -4.89 1.86 20.15
CA SER A 373 -5.11 0.42 19.95
C SER A 373 -4.48 -0.41 21.07
N GLY A 374 -3.24 -0.07 21.48
CA GLY A 374 -2.55 -0.74 22.57
C GLY A 374 -3.28 -0.61 23.91
N TYR A 375 -3.79 0.58 24.21
CA TYR A 375 -4.59 0.83 25.40
C TYR A 375 -5.90 0.06 25.38
N PHE A 376 -6.58 0.03 24.24
CA PHE A 376 -7.75 -0.81 24.06
C PHE A 376 -7.46 -2.29 24.29
N VAL A 377 -6.40 -2.84 23.68
CA VAL A 377 -5.97 -4.22 23.86
C VAL A 377 -5.66 -4.52 25.33
N ALA A 378 -5.06 -3.57 26.05
CA ALA A 378 -4.80 -3.71 27.48
C ALA A 378 -6.08 -3.89 28.32
N TYR A 379 -7.11 -3.11 28.02
CA TYR A 379 -8.43 -3.30 28.65
C TYR A 379 -9.06 -4.63 28.25
N TRP A 380 -9.00 -4.97 26.96
CA TRP A 380 -9.60 -6.20 26.45
C TRP A 380 -8.97 -7.45 27.07
N ILE A 381 -7.64 -7.49 27.19
CA ILE A 381 -6.92 -8.58 27.88
C ILE A 381 -7.29 -8.62 29.36
N ARG A 382 -7.34 -7.45 30.03
CA ARG A 382 -7.61 -7.39 31.47
C ARG A 382 -9.00 -7.86 31.85
N PHE A 383 -9.99 -7.61 31.00
CA PHE A 383 -11.40 -7.92 31.24
C PHE A 383 -11.91 -9.09 30.39
N GLU A 384 -11.00 -9.92 29.86
CA GLU A 384 -11.31 -11.18 29.14
C GLU A 384 -12.35 -11.00 28.00
N GLY A 385 -12.25 -9.87 27.30
CA GLY A 385 -13.13 -9.57 26.16
C GLY A 385 -14.48 -8.93 26.50
N VAL A 386 -14.83 -8.85 27.77
CA VAL A 386 -16.11 -8.23 28.21
C VAL A 386 -15.80 -7.01 29.06
N LEU A 387 -16.04 -5.80 28.52
CA LEU A 387 -15.84 -4.56 29.25
C LEU A 387 -17.10 -4.23 30.09
N PRO A 388 -16.99 -4.18 31.42
CA PRO A 388 -18.08 -3.63 32.25
C PRO A 388 -18.31 -2.16 31.92
N ALA A 389 -19.56 -1.67 31.99
CA ALA A 389 -19.92 -0.29 31.64
C ALA A 389 -19.10 0.79 32.38
N ALA A 390 -18.75 0.53 33.65
CA ALA A 390 -17.88 1.40 34.43
C ALA A 390 -16.46 1.50 33.86
N GLN A 391 -15.95 0.39 33.32
CA GLN A 391 -14.61 0.33 32.73
C GLN A 391 -14.57 0.93 31.31
N GLU A 392 -15.65 0.78 30.55
CA GLU A 392 -15.82 1.47 29.26
C GLU A 392 -15.79 2.99 29.45
N ARG A 393 -16.51 3.49 30.46
CA ARG A 393 -16.49 4.91 30.83
C ARG A 393 -15.07 5.37 31.23
N ASN A 394 -14.37 4.58 32.04
CA ASN A 394 -12.98 4.88 32.42
C ASN A 394 -12.05 4.91 31.22
N PHE A 395 -12.19 3.97 30.29
CA PHE A 395 -11.43 3.93 29.03
C PHE A 395 -11.62 5.22 28.23
N ILE A 396 -12.88 5.62 27.98
CA ILE A 396 -13.21 6.83 27.21
C ILE A 396 -12.67 8.09 27.90
N LEU A 397 -12.80 8.16 29.22
CA LEU A 397 -12.34 9.32 30.01
C LEU A 397 -10.81 9.45 29.99
N THR A 398 -10.08 8.35 30.12
CA THR A 398 -8.62 8.36 30.31
C THR A 398 -7.84 8.31 29.00
N LEU A 399 -8.43 7.84 27.90
CA LEU A 399 -7.79 7.74 26.57
C LEU A 399 -7.19 9.08 26.07
N PRO A 400 -7.88 10.23 26.13
CA PRO A 400 -7.30 11.50 25.70
C PRO A 400 -6.04 11.88 26.52
N TYR A 401 -6.06 11.65 27.83
CA TYR A 401 -4.90 11.92 28.70
C TYR A 401 -3.72 11.01 28.35
N LEU A 402 -3.99 9.72 28.11
CA LEU A 402 -2.98 8.77 27.66
C LEU A 402 -2.32 9.25 26.37
N ILE A 403 -3.10 9.64 25.36
CA ILE A 403 -2.61 10.10 24.06
C ILE A 403 -1.71 11.31 24.23
N VAL A 404 -2.16 12.31 24.98
CA VAL A 404 -1.41 13.56 25.21
C VAL A 404 -0.09 13.27 25.92
N ILE A 405 -0.13 12.50 27.01
CA ILE A 405 1.07 12.17 27.80
C ILE A 405 2.08 11.39 26.96
N LYS A 406 1.65 10.31 26.29
CA LYS A 406 2.55 9.48 25.50
C LYS A 406 3.13 10.26 24.32
N THR A 407 2.32 11.01 23.58
CA THR A 407 2.79 11.82 22.45
C THR A 407 3.79 12.90 22.90
N ALA A 408 3.54 13.56 24.01
CA ALA A 408 4.46 14.56 24.58
C ALA A 408 5.80 13.94 24.99
N VAL A 409 5.78 12.80 25.70
CA VAL A 409 7.01 12.08 26.10
C VAL A 409 7.77 11.59 24.88
N PHE A 410 7.11 10.98 23.89
CA PHE A 410 7.74 10.49 22.65
C PHE A 410 8.37 11.65 21.85
N SER A 411 7.73 12.80 21.82
CA SER A 411 8.29 14.03 21.23
C SER A 411 9.54 14.49 21.97
N GLY A 412 9.53 14.48 23.30
CA GLY A 412 10.67 14.84 24.14
C GLY A 412 11.87 13.93 23.96
N PHE A 413 11.66 12.62 23.71
CA PHE A 413 12.72 11.67 23.38
C PHE A 413 13.20 11.75 21.91
N GLY A 414 12.64 12.67 21.11
CA GLY A 414 13.02 12.87 19.72
C GLY A 414 12.60 11.73 18.78
N LEU A 415 11.57 10.93 19.16
CA LEU A 415 11.12 9.79 18.34
C LEU A 415 10.50 10.23 17.01
N TYR A 416 10.07 11.48 16.87
CA TYR A 416 9.52 12.09 15.65
C TYR A 416 10.54 12.89 14.83
N GLY A 417 11.81 12.91 15.25
CA GLY A 417 12.91 13.58 14.54
C GLY A 417 13.77 12.65 13.69
N SER A 418 13.69 11.34 13.96
CA SER A 418 14.50 10.34 13.29
C SER A 418 13.82 9.83 12.01
N TYR A 419 14.59 9.73 10.92
CA TYR A 419 14.15 8.91 9.79
C TYR A 419 14.12 7.45 10.24
N TRP A 420 12.99 6.80 10.27
CA TRP A 420 12.82 5.37 10.60
C TRP A 420 13.68 4.44 9.74
N ARG A 421 14.34 5.02 8.77
CA ARG A 421 15.29 4.38 7.86
C ARG A 421 16.51 3.77 8.57
N TYR A 422 16.91 4.31 9.72
CA TYR A 422 18.18 3.97 10.41
C TYR A 422 17.96 3.55 11.86
N VAL A 423 16.86 2.87 12.18
CA VAL A 423 16.58 2.41 13.55
C VAL A 423 17.66 1.43 14.01
N GLY A 424 18.46 1.86 14.97
CA GLY A 424 19.50 1.06 15.62
C GLY A 424 19.09 0.58 17.02
N VAL A 425 19.97 -0.18 17.66
CA VAL A 425 19.76 -0.66 19.05
C VAL A 425 19.56 0.53 20.01
N ARG A 426 20.27 1.63 19.81
CA ARG A 426 20.10 2.85 20.62
C ARG A 426 18.71 3.45 20.51
N ASP A 427 18.07 3.37 19.34
CA ASP A 427 16.72 3.90 19.17
C ASP A 427 15.67 3.00 19.83
N LEU A 428 15.89 1.68 19.82
CA LEU A 428 15.05 0.75 20.58
C LEU A 428 15.14 1.02 22.09
N LEU A 429 16.32 1.29 22.62
CA LEU A 429 16.50 1.69 24.02
C LEU A 429 15.75 2.98 24.35
N LYS A 430 15.79 3.99 23.47
CA LYS A 430 15.00 5.23 23.64
C LYS A 430 13.50 4.94 23.66
N ILE A 431 13.00 4.00 22.83
CA ILE A 431 11.60 3.61 22.83
C ILE A 431 11.23 2.98 24.17
N VAL A 432 12.05 2.05 24.70
CA VAL A 432 11.82 1.42 26.01
C VAL A 432 11.75 2.48 27.12
N GLN A 433 12.68 3.42 27.14
CA GLN A 433 12.73 4.52 28.12
C GLN A 433 11.51 5.43 28.00
N ALA A 434 11.14 5.82 26.77
CA ALA A 434 9.99 6.69 26.51
C ALA A 434 8.66 6.02 26.90
N VAL A 435 8.49 4.72 26.59
CA VAL A 435 7.31 3.95 26.99
C VAL A 435 7.24 3.81 28.51
N GLY A 436 8.36 3.47 29.17
CA GLY A 436 8.42 3.36 30.64
C GLY A 436 8.07 4.67 31.34
N LEU A 437 8.68 5.78 30.91
CA LEU A 437 8.41 7.11 31.49
C LEU A 437 6.96 7.54 31.24
N SER A 438 6.44 7.33 30.02
CA SER A 438 5.06 7.71 29.70
C SER A 438 4.03 6.87 30.44
N ALA A 439 4.30 5.59 30.70
CA ALA A 439 3.45 4.72 31.51
C ALA A 439 3.42 5.18 32.98
N ALA A 440 4.58 5.55 33.55
CA ALA A 440 4.68 6.09 34.89
C ALA A 440 3.95 7.45 35.02
N ALA A 441 4.14 8.34 34.05
CA ALA A 441 3.45 9.64 34.02
C ALA A 441 1.92 9.49 33.87
N PHE A 442 1.47 8.55 33.03
CA PHE A 442 0.07 8.24 32.89
C PHE A 442 -0.53 7.66 34.18
N ALA A 443 0.16 6.72 34.84
CA ALA A 443 -0.28 6.16 36.10
C ALA A 443 -0.41 7.25 37.18
N ALA A 444 0.56 8.17 37.29
CA ALA A 444 0.47 9.32 38.18
C ALA A 444 -0.73 10.24 37.84
N GLY A 445 -0.96 10.51 36.56
CA GLY A 445 -2.12 11.31 36.10
C GLY A 445 -3.47 10.67 36.47
N VAL A 446 -3.60 9.35 36.29
CA VAL A 446 -4.83 8.61 36.65
C VAL A 446 -5.07 8.64 38.16
N VAL A 447 -4.02 8.57 38.99
CA VAL A 447 -4.14 8.70 40.47
C VAL A 447 -4.70 10.07 40.85
N LEU A 448 -4.37 11.13 40.09
CA LEU A 448 -4.91 12.49 40.33
C LEU A 448 -6.37 12.62 39.90
N ILE A 449 -6.78 12.00 38.81
CA ILE A 449 -8.16 12.03 38.28
C ILE A 449 -9.08 11.17 39.15
N ARG A 450 -8.54 10.14 39.82
CA ARG A 450 -9.24 9.17 40.69
C ARG A 450 -10.52 8.59 40.08
N PRO A 451 -10.46 7.99 38.85
CA PRO A 451 -11.61 7.30 38.30
C PRO A 451 -11.99 6.13 39.19
N GLU A 452 -13.31 5.96 39.40
CA GLU A 452 -13.82 4.86 40.21
C GLU A 452 -13.44 3.51 39.64
N PHE A 453 -12.98 2.58 40.49
CA PHE A 453 -12.68 1.18 40.14
C PHE A 453 -11.62 0.98 39.03
N PHE A 454 -10.68 1.89 38.85
CA PHE A 454 -9.63 1.74 37.82
C PHE A 454 -8.69 0.56 38.12
N SER A 455 -8.53 -0.33 37.13
CA SER A 455 -7.67 -1.51 37.28
C SER A 455 -6.19 -1.19 37.05
N ARG A 456 -5.35 -1.37 38.09
CA ARG A 456 -3.90 -1.08 38.04
C ARG A 456 -3.14 -1.93 37.02
N SER A 457 -3.62 -3.15 36.73
CA SER A 457 -2.97 -4.05 35.75
C SER A 457 -3.03 -3.49 34.31
N VAL A 458 -3.98 -2.61 34.00
CA VAL A 458 -4.09 -1.94 32.71
C VAL A 458 -2.82 -1.15 32.40
N PHE A 459 -2.18 -0.50 33.36
CA PHE A 459 -0.95 0.26 33.15
C PHE A 459 0.19 -0.63 32.66
N VAL A 460 0.35 -1.82 33.27
CA VAL A 460 1.44 -2.75 32.93
C VAL A 460 1.19 -3.36 31.55
N VAL A 461 -0.03 -3.82 31.32
CA VAL A 461 -0.40 -4.43 30.03
C VAL A 461 -0.29 -3.39 28.89
N ASP A 462 -0.78 -2.16 29.12
CA ASP A 462 -0.65 -1.06 28.14
C ASP A 462 0.81 -0.73 27.82
N ALA A 463 1.69 -0.68 28.82
CA ALA A 463 3.12 -0.42 28.59
C ALA A 463 3.74 -1.52 27.71
N ILE A 464 3.47 -2.81 28.01
CA ILE A 464 3.99 -3.94 27.24
C ILE A 464 3.45 -3.91 25.81
N VAL A 465 2.12 -3.77 25.65
CA VAL A 465 1.48 -3.76 24.32
C VAL A 465 1.94 -2.54 23.51
N THR A 466 2.03 -1.36 24.11
CA THR A 466 2.56 -0.17 23.44
C THR A 466 4.00 -0.37 22.98
N LEU A 467 4.85 -0.97 23.83
CA LEU A 467 6.24 -1.28 23.46
C LEU A 467 6.31 -2.24 22.27
N MET A 468 5.49 -3.30 22.28
CA MET A 468 5.40 -4.26 21.18
C MET A 468 4.91 -3.61 19.89
N LEU A 469 3.89 -2.77 19.95
CA LEU A 469 3.31 -2.12 18.77
C LEU A 469 4.26 -1.08 18.19
N ILE A 470 4.80 -0.17 19.00
CA ILE A 470 5.69 0.91 18.54
C ILE A 470 7.08 0.36 18.17
N GLY A 471 7.66 -0.50 18.99
CA GLY A 471 8.93 -1.12 18.68
C GLY A 471 8.85 -2.08 17.51
N GLY A 472 7.85 -2.95 17.51
CA GLY A 472 7.58 -3.93 16.46
C GLY A 472 7.31 -3.28 15.10
N SER A 473 6.53 -2.19 15.06
CA SER A 473 6.24 -1.46 13.82
C SER A 473 7.52 -0.91 13.17
N ARG A 474 8.45 -0.38 13.95
CA ARG A 474 9.72 0.17 13.46
C ARG A 474 10.68 -0.91 12.98
N VAL A 475 10.75 -2.04 13.73
CA VAL A 475 11.53 -3.21 13.32
C VAL A 475 10.95 -3.84 12.05
N LEU A 476 9.63 -3.98 11.95
CA LEU A 476 8.95 -4.54 10.78
C LEU A 476 9.26 -3.75 9.52
N LEU A 477 9.20 -2.40 9.57
CA LEU A 477 9.56 -1.55 8.43
C LEU A 477 11.01 -1.76 7.98
N ARG A 478 11.93 -1.89 8.93
CA ARG A 478 13.32 -2.19 8.65
C ARG A 478 13.46 -3.56 7.96
N MET A 479 12.83 -4.60 8.52
CA MET A 479 12.88 -5.96 7.96
C MET A 479 12.26 -6.05 6.56
N LEU A 480 11.10 -5.42 6.35
CA LEU A 480 10.45 -5.35 5.03
C LEU A 480 11.38 -4.71 4.01
N ARG A 481 12.05 -3.63 4.39
CA ARG A 481 13.00 -2.95 3.52
C ARG A 481 14.21 -3.82 3.19
N GLU A 482 14.83 -4.44 4.19
CA GLU A 482 15.97 -5.34 3.99
C GLU A 482 15.59 -6.52 3.09
N PHE A 483 14.41 -7.12 3.31
CA PHE A 483 13.91 -8.24 2.51
C PHE A 483 13.72 -7.85 1.02
N ILE A 484 13.20 -6.65 0.76
CA ILE A 484 12.91 -6.19 -0.61
C ILE A 484 14.19 -5.77 -1.35
N LEU A 485 15.15 -5.15 -0.65
CA LEU A 485 16.45 -4.83 -1.24
C LEU A 485 17.19 -6.09 -1.68
N VAL A 486 17.07 -7.18 -0.93
CA VAL A 486 17.67 -8.49 -1.29
C VAL A 486 16.93 -9.14 -2.48
N SER A 487 15.61 -8.98 -2.62
CA SER A 487 14.82 -9.55 -3.73
C SER A 487 15.03 -8.85 -5.09
N ARG A 488 15.68 -7.69 -5.14
CA ARG A 488 15.95 -6.94 -6.39
C ARG A 488 17.11 -7.47 -7.22
N SER A 489 17.77 -8.54 -6.80
CA SER A 489 18.95 -9.13 -7.47
C SER A 489 18.57 -10.01 -8.67
N GLY A 490 17.87 -9.46 -9.65
CA GLY A 490 17.58 -10.10 -10.95
C GLY A 490 18.34 -9.43 -12.11
N ASP A 491 19.07 -10.22 -12.82
CA ASP A 491 19.51 -10.18 -14.23
C ASP A 491 20.51 -9.15 -14.77
N SER A 492 21.07 -8.23 -14.00
CA SER A 492 22.13 -7.36 -14.55
C SER A 492 23.17 -6.90 -13.53
N LEU A 493 23.39 -7.69 -12.49
CA LEU A 493 24.37 -7.36 -11.47
C LEU A 493 25.73 -7.97 -11.82
N ILE A 494 26.79 -7.16 -11.71
CA ILE A 494 28.19 -7.57 -11.90
C ILE A 494 28.57 -8.57 -10.79
N ARG A 495 28.81 -9.82 -11.14
CA ARG A 495 29.27 -10.84 -10.19
C ARG A 495 30.62 -10.43 -9.61
N THR A 496 30.67 -10.20 -8.32
CA THR A 496 31.82 -9.57 -7.67
C THR A 496 32.37 -10.45 -6.54
N ILE A 497 33.70 -10.57 -6.45
CA ILE A 497 34.41 -11.12 -5.28
C ILE A 497 35.09 -9.98 -4.54
N ILE A 498 35.05 -10.02 -3.21
CA ILE A 498 35.79 -9.09 -2.35
C ILE A 498 37.00 -9.82 -1.79
N VAL A 499 38.19 -9.29 -2.05
CA VAL A 499 39.46 -9.79 -1.48
C VAL A 499 39.77 -9.01 -0.22
N GLY A 500 39.74 -9.71 0.92
CA GLY A 500 39.79 -9.18 2.28
C GLY A 500 38.42 -9.28 2.98
N ALA A 501 38.35 -10.13 4.02
CA ALA A 501 37.15 -10.33 4.86
C ALA A 501 37.30 -9.67 6.24
N GLY A 502 38.01 -8.54 6.29
CA GLY A 502 38.12 -7.67 7.46
C GLY A 502 37.11 -6.52 7.43
N ASP A 503 37.27 -5.52 8.30
CA ASP A 503 36.39 -4.36 8.44
C ASP A 503 36.18 -3.61 7.11
N SER A 504 37.22 -3.49 6.27
CA SER A 504 37.14 -2.84 4.97
C SER A 504 36.32 -3.67 3.97
N GLY A 505 36.45 -5.00 4.00
CA GLY A 505 35.65 -5.90 3.16
C GLY A 505 34.18 -5.92 3.59
N GLU A 506 33.93 -5.93 4.90
CA GLU A 506 32.59 -5.78 5.46
C GLU A 506 31.95 -4.46 5.02
N LEU A 507 32.70 -3.36 5.13
CA LEU A 507 32.24 -2.05 4.70
C LEU A 507 31.94 -2.02 3.20
N MET A 508 32.79 -2.64 2.36
CA MET A 508 32.54 -2.74 0.91
C MET A 508 31.27 -3.52 0.59
N LEU A 509 31.02 -4.65 1.30
CA LEU A 509 29.78 -5.41 1.14
C LEU A 509 28.55 -4.55 1.55
N ARG A 510 28.68 -3.79 2.61
CA ARG A 510 27.64 -2.87 3.08
C ARG A 510 27.36 -1.77 2.05
N ILE A 511 28.41 -1.19 1.47
CA ILE A 511 28.33 -0.21 0.37
C ILE A 511 27.67 -0.84 -0.87
N ALA A 512 28.12 -2.02 -1.29
CA ALA A 512 27.57 -2.73 -2.43
C ALA A 512 26.05 -2.99 -2.29
N ARG A 513 25.58 -3.29 -1.09
CA ARG A 513 24.15 -3.49 -0.77
C ARG A 513 23.36 -2.21 -0.60
N GLN A 514 24.01 -1.14 -0.18
CA GLN A 514 23.35 0.15 0.08
C GLN A 514 23.18 0.99 -1.18
N TYR A 515 24.09 0.87 -2.13
CA TYR A 515 24.12 1.66 -3.36
C TYR A 515 23.86 0.78 -4.58
N ASP A 516 22.57 0.62 -4.93
CA ASP A 516 22.11 -0.14 -6.12
C ASP A 516 22.76 0.35 -7.43
N GLN A 517 23.23 1.60 -7.46
CA GLN A 517 23.92 2.20 -8.62
C GLN A 517 25.23 1.48 -8.95
N LEU A 518 25.86 0.84 -7.98
CA LEU A 518 27.09 0.07 -8.20
C LEU A 518 26.84 -1.25 -8.92
N ARG A 519 25.62 -1.75 -8.95
CA ARG A 519 25.18 -2.97 -9.61
C ARG A 519 26.05 -4.20 -9.26
N LEU A 520 26.52 -4.31 -8.02
CA LEU A 520 27.43 -5.35 -7.56
C LEU A 520 26.64 -6.50 -6.90
N ASN A 521 26.90 -7.73 -7.35
CA ASN A 521 26.45 -8.96 -6.71
C ASN A 521 27.66 -9.66 -6.09
N VAL A 522 27.84 -9.49 -4.78
CA VAL A 522 28.98 -10.08 -4.06
C VAL A 522 28.71 -11.56 -3.82
N VAL A 523 29.43 -12.43 -4.57
CA VAL A 523 29.28 -13.88 -4.53
C VAL A 523 30.16 -14.55 -3.46
N GLY A 524 31.18 -13.87 -2.95
CA GLY A 524 32.04 -14.40 -1.89
C GLY A 524 33.16 -13.47 -1.48
N PHE A 525 33.77 -13.78 -0.34
CA PHE A 525 35.00 -13.18 0.15
C PHE A 525 36.19 -14.11 -0.06
N VAL A 526 37.38 -13.55 -0.16
CA VAL A 526 38.66 -14.26 -0.15
C VAL A 526 39.51 -13.62 0.94
N ASP A 527 40.05 -14.43 1.87
CA ASP A 527 40.88 -13.93 2.98
C ASP A 527 41.90 -14.99 3.39
N ASP A 528 43.13 -14.56 3.70
CA ASP A 528 44.25 -15.44 4.06
C ASP A 528 44.19 -15.89 5.53
N ASP A 529 43.35 -15.30 6.38
CA ASP A 529 43.20 -15.70 7.76
C ASP A 529 42.49 -17.06 7.87
N PRO A 530 43.18 -18.12 8.36
CA PRO A 530 42.62 -19.46 8.46
C PRO A 530 41.39 -19.52 9.40
N ASN A 531 41.27 -18.60 10.36
CA ASN A 531 40.12 -18.54 11.26
C ASN A 531 38.84 -18.07 10.57
N LYS A 532 38.94 -17.43 9.40
CA LYS A 532 37.83 -16.91 8.63
C LYS A 532 37.33 -17.88 7.54
N GLY A 533 38.05 -18.96 7.27
CA GLY A 533 37.75 -19.90 6.15
C GLY A 533 36.38 -20.58 6.20
N LYS A 534 35.61 -20.44 7.27
CA LYS A 534 34.22 -20.95 7.41
C LYS A 534 33.23 -19.86 7.83
N VAL A 535 33.66 -18.62 7.90
CA VAL A 535 32.84 -17.50 8.37
C VAL A 535 31.93 -17.02 7.24
N THR A 536 30.72 -16.63 7.63
CA THR A 536 29.77 -15.97 6.76
C THR A 536 29.54 -14.54 7.27
N ILE A 537 29.85 -13.56 6.44
CA ILE A 537 29.69 -12.13 6.75
C ILE A 537 28.42 -11.65 6.04
N TYR A 538 27.40 -11.28 6.80
CA TYR A 538 26.08 -10.87 6.27
C TYR A 538 25.51 -11.83 5.19
N GLY A 539 25.66 -13.14 5.39
CA GLY A 539 25.14 -14.15 4.45
C GLY A 539 26.05 -14.45 3.24
N VAL A 540 27.22 -13.80 3.11
CA VAL A 540 28.22 -14.06 2.07
C VAL A 540 29.39 -14.85 2.68
N ARG A 541 29.75 -15.99 2.07
CA ARG A 541 30.79 -16.89 2.59
C ARG A 541 32.20 -16.44 2.23
N VAL A 542 33.17 -16.75 3.08
CA VAL A 542 34.60 -16.73 2.75
C VAL A 542 34.89 -18.02 1.99
N LEU A 543 35.33 -17.89 0.73
CA LEU A 543 35.52 -18.99 -0.22
C LEU A 543 36.90 -19.68 -0.09
N GLY A 544 37.87 -18.99 0.49
CA GLY A 544 39.21 -19.51 0.71
C GLY A 544 40.28 -18.43 0.77
N PRO A 545 41.57 -18.84 0.83
CA PRO A 545 42.70 -17.92 0.83
C PRO A 545 42.99 -17.34 -0.55
N THR A 546 43.78 -16.27 -0.62
CA THR A 546 44.16 -15.61 -1.88
C THR A 546 44.95 -16.53 -2.82
N ASP A 547 45.68 -17.52 -2.32
CA ASP A 547 46.36 -18.53 -3.15
C ASP A 547 45.38 -19.41 -3.93
N ALA A 548 44.15 -19.57 -3.44
CA ALA A 548 43.10 -20.29 -4.15
C ALA A 548 42.30 -19.39 -5.11
N LEU A 549 42.64 -18.11 -5.27
CA LEU A 549 41.85 -17.12 -6.01
C LEU A 549 41.65 -17.54 -7.49
N SER A 550 42.69 -18.10 -8.17
CA SER A 550 42.58 -18.59 -9.53
C SER A 550 41.51 -19.69 -9.67
N ARG A 551 41.43 -20.60 -8.68
CA ARG A 551 40.42 -21.66 -8.66
C ARG A 551 39.04 -21.06 -8.39
N ILE A 552 38.95 -20.16 -7.42
CA ILE A 552 37.70 -19.49 -7.04
C ILE A 552 37.13 -18.70 -8.22
N CYS A 553 37.97 -18.00 -8.98
CA CYS A 553 37.56 -17.28 -10.18
C CYS A 553 36.98 -18.24 -11.24
N ARG A 554 37.56 -19.42 -11.44
CA ARG A 554 37.02 -20.43 -12.37
C ARG A 554 35.68 -21.02 -11.92
N GLU A 555 35.53 -21.28 -10.61
CA GLU A 555 34.30 -21.85 -10.04
C GLU A 555 33.15 -20.85 -9.98
N GLN A 556 33.42 -19.63 -9.49
CA GLN A 556 32.40 -18.61 -9.25
C GLN A 556 32.15 -17.70 -10.44
N ARG A 557 33.04 -17.66 -11.42
CA ARG A 557 32.99 -16.81 -12.63
C ARG A 557 32.63 -15.36 -12.31
N PRO A 558 33.39 -14.67 -11.45
CA PRO A 558 33.15 -13.27 -11.18
C PRO A 558 33.57 -12.42 -12.38
N GLU A 559 32.90 -11.30 -12.57
CA GLU A 559 33.26 -10.29 -13.57
C GLU A 559 34.17 -9.22 -12.97
N LEU A 560 34.13 -9.07 -11.63
CA LEU A 560 34.86 -8.06 -10.89
C LEU A 560 35.43 -8.63 -9.59
N ALA A 561 36.69 -8.31 -9.29
CA ALA A 561 37.31 -8.49 -7.99
C ALA A 561 37.60 -7.12 -7.35
N ILE A 562 37.22 -6.92 -6.09
CA ILE A 562 37.50 -5.69 -5.34
C ILE A 562 38.46 -6.01 -4.20
N ILE A 563 39.67 -5.44 -4.26
CA ILE A 563 40.65 -5.58 -3.20
C ILE A 563 40.31 -4.61 -2.08
N ALA A 564 39.90 -5.14 -0.93
CA ALA A 564 39.50 -4.39 0.26
C ALA A 564 40.49 -4.63 1.42
N ILE A 565 41.78 -4.56 1.14
CA ILE A 565 42.87 -4.73 2.10
C ILE A 565 43.75 -3.45 2.06
N PRO A 566 43.35 -2.33 2.73
CA PRO A 566 44.05 -1.06 2.65
C PRO A 566 45.49 -1.11 3.21
N SER A 567 45.75 -2.05 4.11
CA SER A 567 47.07 -2.24 4.77
C SER A 567 48.02 -3.18 4.04
N ALA A 568 47.59 -3.79 2.90
CA ALA A 568 48.43 -4.72 2.18
C ALA A 568 49.60 -4.00 1.47
N PRO A 569 50.81 -4.60 1.48
CA PRO A 569 51.94 -4.08 0.70
C PRO A 569 51.62 -4.05 -0.78
N GLY A 570 52.11 -3.04 -1.51
CA GLY A 570 51.87 -2.89 -2.96
C GLY A 570 52.25 -4.13 -3.78
N ALA A 571 53.29 -4.87 -3.37
CA ALA A 571 53.67 -6.15 -3.99
C ALA A 571 52.53 -7.18 -3.92
N ARG A 572 51.87 -7.31 -2.76
CA ARG A 572 50.75 -8.28 -2.60
C ARG A 572 49.52 -7.87 -3.41
N ILE A 573 49.24 -6.58 -3.50
CA ILE A 573 48.19 -6.04 -4.35
C ILE A 573 48.47 -6.37 -5.83
N GLY A 574 49.75 -6.24 -6.24
CA GLY A 574 50.20 -6.58 -7.59
C GLY A 574 50.02 -8.06 -7.92
N GLU A 575 50.37 -8.97 -6.98
CA GLU A 575 50.14 -10.41 -7.14
C GLU A 575 48.67 -10.76 -7.32
N ILE A 576 47.77 -10.21 -6.47
CA ILE A 576 46.35 -10.42 -6.57
C ILE A 576 45.80 -9.90 -7.90
N ALA A 577 46.26 -8.72 -8.32
CA ALA A 577 45.85 -8.13 -9.60
C ALA A 577 46.35 -8.95 -10.82
N ALA A 578 47.52 -9.55 -10.72
CA ALA A 578 48.03 -10.47 -11.77
C ALA A 578 47.15 -11.72 -11.87
N ILE A 579 46.81 -12.36 -10.74
CA ILE A 579 45.93 -13.54 -10.71
C ILE A 579 44.54 -13.20 -11.32
N CYS A 580 43.99 -12.04 -11.02
CA CYS A 580 42.72 -11.61 -11.59
C CYS A 580 42.82 -11.39 -13.10
N ARG A 581 43.91 -10.81 -13.58
CA ARG A 581 44.18 -10.60 -15.01
C ARG A 581 44.29 -11.93 -15.77
N ASP A 582 45.02 -12.88 -15.20
CA ASP A 582 45.18 -14.23 -15.80
C ASP A 582 43.85 -15.00 -15.82
N ALA A 583 42.92 -14.64 -14.94
CA ALA A 583 41.56 -15.21 -14.90
C ALA A 583 40.53 -14.42 -15.72
N ASP A 584 40.94 -13.37 -16.45
CA ASP A 584 40.07 -12.44 -17.21
C ASP A 584 39.00 -11.76 -16.31
N VAL A 585 39.35 -11.42 -15.06
CA VAL A 585 38.51 -10.76 -14.08
C VAL A 585 38.96 -9.33 -13.90
N ALA A 586 38.05 -8.37 -14.07
CA ALA A 586 38.36 -6.96 -13.80
C ALA A 586 38.74 -6.79 -12.31
N CYS A 587 39.83 -6.06 -12.02
CA CYS A 587 40.28 -5.87 -10.66
C CYS A 587 40.25 -4.38 -10.27
N LYS A 588 39.69 -4.08 -9.11
CA LYS A 588 39.61 -2.72 -8.54
C LYS A 588 40.09 -2.73 -7.09
N ILE A 589 40.68 -1.62 -6.65
CA ILE A 589 41.10 -1.46 -5.25
C ILE A 589 40.18 -0.47 -4.54
N MET A 590 39.82 -0.78 -3.31
CA MET A 590 39.13 0.15 -2.43
C MET A 590 40.16 1.03 -1.71
N SER A 591 40.12 2.34 -1.95
CA SER A 591 40.96 3.31 -1.24
C SER A 591 40.09 4.35 -0.53
N PHE A 592 40.53 4.77 0.66
CA PHE A 592 39.98 5.90 1.39
C PHE A 592 40.91 7.10 1.22
N GLN A 593 40.47 8.11 0.51
CA GLN A 593 41.17 9.39 0.40
C GLN A 593 40.27 10.50 0.95
N LEU A 594 40.83 11.27 1.89
CA LEU A 594 40.32 12.57 2.31
C LEU A 594 41.07 13.60 1.47
N SER A 595 40.36 14.35 0.64
CA SER A 595 40.90 15.49 -0.08
C SER A 595 40.51 16.78 0.62
N ASP A 596 41.47 17.67 0.83
CA ASP A 596 41.19 19.01 1.32
C ASP A 596 40.41 19.78 0.25
N VAL A 597 39.31 20.42 0.66
CA VAL A 597 38.55 21.34 -0.22
C VAL A 597 39.11 22.73 0.01
N ASP A 598 39.87 23.25 -0.95
CA ASP A 598 40.34 24.62 -0.92
C ASP A 598 39.15 25.60 -0.89
N ALA A 599 39.06 26.41 0.14
CA ALA A 599 37.95 27.32 0.44
C ALA A 599 37.77 28.48 -0.55
N GLY A 600 38.49 28.47 -1.68
CA GLY A 600 38.48 29.53 -2.69
C GLY A 600 38.00 29.13 -4.09
N ALA A 601 37.75 27.86 -4.39
CA ALA A 601 37.22 27.44 -5.67
C ALA A 601 35.69 27.27 -5.61
N PRO A 602 34.91 27.84 -6.57
CA PRO A 602 33.48 27.52 -6.64
C PRO A 602 33.31 26.03 -6.86
N PRO A 603 32.24 25.39 -6.28
CA PRO A 603 31.98 23.97 -6.43
C PRO A 603 31.54 23.65 -7.87
N ARG A 604 32.48 23.73 -8.81
CA ARG A 604 32.35 23.16 -10.14
C ARG A 604 32.94 21.76 -10.05
N ASP A 605 32.07 20.78 -10.24
CA ASP A 605 32.44 19.39 -10.48
C ASP A 605 33.09 18.65 -9.31
N VAL A 606 32.48 18.68 -8.11
CA VAL A 606 32.59 17.55 -7.21
C VAL A 606 31.76 16.41 -7.82
N GLU A 607 32.29 15.82 -8.91
CA GLU A 607 31.95 14.46 -9.26
C GLU A 607 32.22 13.64 -8.00
N TYR A 608 31.17 13.10 -7.39
CA TYR A 608 31.30 11.99 -6.44
C TYR A 608 31.82 10.79 -7.23
N ARG A 609 33.07 10.83 -7.61
CA ARG A 609 33.85 9.66 -7.94
C ARG A 609 34.01 8.95 -6.59
N ALA A 610 33.11 8.04 -6.26
CA ALA A 610 33.49 6.90 -5.45
C ALA A 610 34.75 6.38 -6.14
N GLY A 611 35.93 6.67 -5.53
CA GLY A 611 37.22 6.49 -6.18
C GLY A 611 37.57 5.02 -6.33
N VAL A 612 36.93 4.38 -7.28
CA VAL A 612 37.37 3.10 -7.84
C VAL A 612 38.25 3.48 -9.02
N LEU A 613 39.53 3.72 -8.76
CA LEU A 613 40.52 3.96 -9.78
C LEU A 613 40.57 2.74 -10.72
N LEU A 614 40.09 2.96 -11.95
CA LEU A 614 40.33 2.03 -13.05
C LEU A 614 41.82 2.07 -13.38
N ALA A 615 42.51 0.96 -13.25
CA ALA A 615 43.79 0.81 -13.91
C ALA A 615 43.58 0.99 -15.43
N PRO A 616 44.35 1.86 -16.12
CA PRO A 616 44.16 2.08 -17.55
C PRO A 616 44.35 0.75 -18.29
N ARG A 617 43.45 0.44 -19.23
CA ARG A 617 43.69 -0.59 -20.23
C ARG A 617 44.95 -0.17 -20.98
N GLY A 618 45.97 -1.02 -20.98
CA GLY A 618 47.13 -0.85 -21.84
C GLY A 618 46.66 -0.76 -23.29
N PRO A 619 47.44 -0.08 -24.18
CA PRO A 619 47.09 0.05 -25.57
C PRO A 619 46.94 -1.34 -26.20
N SER A 620 45.81 -1.55 -26.84
CA SER A 620 45.60 -2.70 -27.73
C SER A 620 46.49 -2.52 -28.96
N ASP A 621 47.51 -3.34 -29.10
CA ASP A 621 48.09 -3.64 -30.41
C ASP A 621 47.15 -4.52 -31.23
#